data_940718af3e81f6ee1179eb1b768c1041
#
_entry.id   940718af3e81f6ee1179eb1b768c1041
#
_cell.length_a   1.000
_cell.length_b   1.000
_cell.length_c   1.000
_cell.angle_alpha   90.00
_cell.angle_beta   90.00
_cell.angle_gamma   90.00
#
_symmetry.space_group_name_H-M   'P 1'
#
loop_
_entity.id
_entity.type
_entity.pdbx_description
1 polymer ?
#
loop_
_entity_poly.entity_id
_entity_poly.type
_entity_poly.pdbx_seq_one_letter_code
_entity_poly.pdbx_strand_id
1 'polypeptide(L)'
;MAFKLPESVLVVVHTPRLDVLVLERTGTGFWQSVTGSREPDDPDLEATARRELREETGLVRGTLADWRLVNRYEIWAQWRSRYAPDVTHNVEHVFGFTVPERTVATLDPAEHVAQLWLPWQDAMNRVFSPTNREAIRQLPDRLRT
;
A
#
# COMPACT_ATOMS: atom_id res chain seq x y z
N MET A 1 6.38 -23.96 -6.46
CA MET A 1 6.38 -22.55 -6.07
C MET A 1 5.11 -21.87 -6.55
N ALA A 2 4.41 -21.23 -5.65
CA ALA A 2 3.15 -20.58 -6.01
C ALA A 2 3.40 -19.22 -6.65
N PHE A 3 2.66 -18.91 -7.71
CA PHE A 3 2.66 -17.58 -8.30
C PHE A 3 1.85 -16.63 -7.43
N LYS A 4 2.17 -15.32 -7.50
CA LYS A 4 1.34 -14.28 -6.91
C LYS A 4 -0.02 -14.21 -7.59
N LEU A 5 -1.07 -13.99 -6.81
CA LEU A 5 -2.38 -13.70 -7.38
C LEU A 5 -2.38 -12.28 -7.94
N PRO A 6 -3.02 -12.04 -9.10
CA PRO A 6 -3.06 -10.70 -9.71
C PRO A 6 -4.14 -9.82 -9.08
N GLU A 7 -4.23 -9.84 -7.77
CA GLU A 7 -5.18 -9.05 -6.98
C GLU A 7 -4.43 -8.58 -5.74
N SER A 8 -4.41 -7.28 -5.51
CA SER A 8 -3.59 -6.69 -4.46
C SER A 8 -4.31 -5.56 -3.74
N VAL A 9 -3.69 -5.11 -2.65
CA VAL A 9 -4.13 -3.95 -1.89
C VAL A 9 -3.06 -2.88 -1.89
N LEU A 10 -3.51 -1.63 -1.77
CA LEU A 10 -2.68 -0.48 -1.50
C LEU A 10 -3.29 0.20 -0.29
N VAL A 11 -2.54 0.33 0.79
CA VAL A 11 -3.06 0.93 2.02
C VAL A 11 -2.32 2.24 2.30
N VAL A 12 -3.05 3.35 2.22
CA VAL A 12 -2.50 4.66 2.56
C VAL A 12 -2.63 4.85 4.07
N VAL A 13 -1.52 4.81 4.77
CA VAL A 13 -1.46 5.01 6.23
C VAL A 13 -1.31 6.51 6.49
N HIS A 14 -2.24 7.08 7.24
CA HIS A 14 -2.26 8.52 7.43
C HIS A 14 -2.81 8.93 8.80
N THR A 15 -2.56 10.18 9.16
CA THR A 15 -3.15 10.80 10.35
C THR A 15 -4.35 11.66 9.95
N PRO A 16 -5.19 12.09 10.92
CA PRO A 16 -6.26 13.06 10.64
C PRO A 16 -5.75 14.40 10.10
N ARG A 17 -4.48 14.72 10.33
CA ARG A 17 -3.84 15.95 9.83
C ARG A 17 -3.23 15.80 8.44
N LEU A 18 -3.51 14.68 7.77
CA LEU A 18 -3.06 14.42 6.40
C LEU A 18 -1.54 14.21 6.28
N ASP A 19 -0.90 13.75 7.33
CA ASP A 19 0.46 13.20 7.23
C ASP A 19 0.35 11.76 6.74
N VAL A 20 1.27 11.35 5.88
CA VAL A 20 1.24 10.04 5.23
C VAL A 20 2.54 9.32 5.50
N LEU A 21 2.44 8.03 5.86
CA LEU A 21 3.59 7.15 6.03
C LEU A 21 3.98 6.56 4.68
N VAL A 22 5.25 6.74 4.32
CA VAL A 22 5.82 6.12 3.12
C VAL A 22 7.04 5.29 3.51
N LEU A 23 7.24 4.18 2.79
CA LEU A 23 8.25 3.18 3.08
C LEU A 23 9.18 3.03 1.89
N GLU A 24 10.49 2.95 2.15
CA GLU A 24 11.47 2.71 1.10
C GLU A 24 11.67 1.21 0.91
N ARG A 25 11.44 0.73 -0.30
CA ARG A 25 11.54 -0.67 -0.67
C ARG A 25 13.00 -1.12 -0.72
N THR A 26 13.28 -2.24 -0.09
CA THR A 26 14.62 -2.85 -0.09
C THR A 26 15.05 -3.19 -1.52
N GLY A 27 16.27 -2.80 -1.87
CA GLY A 27 16.89 -3.17 -3.14
C GLY A 27 16.56 -2.27 -4.32
N THR A 28 15.48 -1.50 -4.28
CA THR A 28 15.09 -0.63 -5.40
C THR A 28 15.21 0.85 -5.10
N GLY A 29 15.12 1.23 -3.83
CA GLY A 29 15.04 2.63 -3.43
C GLY A 29 13.71 3.29 -3.73
N PHE A 30 12.71 2.53 -4.19
CA PHE A 30 11.38 3.05 -4.46
C PHE A 30 10.61 3.28 -3.16
N TRP A 31 9.94 4.43 -3.06
CA TRP A 31 9.07 4.76 -1.93
C TRP A 31 7.63 4.45 -2.27
N GLN A 32 6.89 3.95 -1.31
CA GLN A 32 5.51 3.51 -1.53
C GLN A 32 4.72 3.44 -0.23
N SER A 33 3.40 3.42 -0.35
CA SER A 33 2.51 3.03 0.74
C SER A 33 2.58 1.52 0.95
N VAL A 34 1.84 0.99 1.92
CA VAL A 34 1.75 -0.45 2.15
C VAL A 34 1.09 -1.11 0.94
N THR A 35 1.70 -2.16 0.42
CA THR A 35 1.15 -2.94 -0.71
C THR A 35 1.36 -4.42 -0.49
N GLY A 36 0.49 -5.22 -1.08
CA GLY A 36 0.69 -6.67 -1.09
C GLY A 36 -0.40 -7.40 -1.83
N SER A 37 -0.08 -8.61 -2.27
CA SER A 37 -1.01 -9.44 -3.00
C SER A 37 -1.89 -10.24 -2.06
N ARG A 38 -3.14 -10.46 -2.50
CA ARG A 38 -4.03 -11.38 -1.83
C ARG A 38 -3.43 -12.79 -1.84
N GLU A 39 -3.55 -13.48 -0.72
CA GLU A 39 -3.17 -14.89 -0.61
C GLU A 39 -4.42 -15.75 -0.65
N PRO A 40 -4.30 -17.03 -1.09
CA PRO A 40 -5.47 -17.92 -1.17
C PRO A 40 -6.25 -18.06 0.15
N ASP A 41 -5.57 -17.95 1.28
CA ASP A 41 -6.19 -18.06 2.60
C ASP A 41 -6.84 -16.77 3.08
N ASP A 42 -6.65 -15.65 2.39
CA ASP A 42 -7.31 -14.40 2.75
C ASP A 42 -8.79 -14.49 2.38
N PRO A 43 -9.72 -14.39 3.35
CA PRO A 43 -11.15 -14.54 3.05
C PRO A 43 -11.69 -13.39 2.21
N ASP A 44 -11.08 -12.20 2.32
CA ASP A 44 -11.45 -11.03 1.55
C ASP A 44 -10.27 -10.06 1.48
N LEU A 45 -10.44 -8.96 0.77
CA LEU A 45 -9.38 -7.97 0.59
C LEU A 45 -9.13 -7.12 1.84
N GLU A 46 -10.12 -6.97 2.71
CA GLU A 46 -9.91 -6.32 3.99
C GLU A 46 -8.90 -7.12 4.84
N ALA A 47 -9.03 -8.44 4.83
CA ALA A 47 -8.10 -9.32 5.53
C ALA A 47 -6.68 -9.20 4.94
N THR A 48 -6.59 -9.11 3.61
CA THR A 48 -5.31 -8.87 2.92
C THR A 48 -4.69 -7.55 3.38
N ALA A 49 -5.49 -6.49 3.41
CA ALA A 49 -5.03 -5.17 3.82
C ALA A 49 -4.52 -5.17 5.27
N ARG A 50 -5.25 -5.79 6.18
CA ARG A 50 -4.85 -5.87 7.59
C ARG A 50 -3.57 -6.71 7.76
N ARG A 51 -3.46 -7.82 7.04
CA ARG A 51 -2.27 -8.68 7.10
C ARG A 51 -1.04 -7.95 6.59
N GLU A 52 -1.12 -7.33 5.43
CA GLU A 52 0.01 -6.60 4.85
C GLU A 52 0.41 -5.41 5.71
N LEU A 53 -0.58 -4.68 6.25
CA LEU A 53 -0.32 -3.56 7.14
C LEU A 53 0.47 -4.01 8.37
N ARG A 54 0.06 -5.12 8.98
CA ARG A 54 0.74 -5.67 10.16
C ARG A 54 2.14 -6.18 9.80
N GLU A 55 2.29 -6.89 8.68
CA GLU A 55 3.59 -7.42 8.25
C GLU A 55 4.58 -6.32 7.92
N GLU A 56 4.13 -5.26 7.24
CA GLU A 56 5.02 -4.21 6.76
C GLU A 56 5.26 -3.09 7.77
N THR A 57 4.36 -2.87 8.72
CA THR A 57 4.46 -1.74 9.65
C THR A 57 4.30 -2.11 11.12
N GLY A 58 3.73 -3.26 11.42
CA GLY A 58 3.39 -3.62 12.79
C GLY A 58 2.22 -2.84 13.37
N LEU A 59 1.60 -1.94 12.59
CA LEU A 59 0.52 -1.09 13.08
C LEU A 59 -0.79 -1.88 13.13
N VAL A 60 -1.47 -1.81 14.27
CA VAL A 60 -2.76 -2.48 14.48
C VAL A 60 -3.81 -1.53 15.05
N ARG A 61 -3.39 -0.41 15.66
CA ARG A 61 -4.30 0.56 16.24
C ARG A 61 -4.65 1.63 15.22
N GLY A 62 -5.89 1.64 14.80
CA GLY A 62 -6.35 2.62 13.83
C GLY A 62 -7.63 2.14 13.17
N THR A 63 -8.09 2.89 12.20
CA THR A 63 -9.33 2.59 11.48
C THR A 63 -9.02 2.32 10.01
N LEU A 64 -9.36 1.13 9.56
CA LEU A 64 -9.23 0.74 8.15
C LEU A 64 -10.53 1.10 7.42
N ALA A 65 -10.40 1.76 6.29
CA ALA A 65 -11.52 2.12 5.43
C ALA A 65 -11.25 1.64 4.00
N ASP A 66 -12.22 0.94 3.44
CA ASP A 66 -12.20 0.59 2.02
C ASP A 66 -12.63 1.83 1.22
N TRP A 67 -11.72 2.35 0.39
CA TRP A 67 -12.01 3.54 -0.40
C TRP A 67 -12.86 3.24 -1.64
N ARG A 68 -13.09 1.97 -1.93
CA ARG A 68 -13.83 1.53 -3.12
C ARG A 68 -13.23 2.10 -4.40
N LEU A 69 -11.92 2.26 -4.38
CA LEU A 69 -11.12 2.69 -5.51
C LEU A 69 -10.34 1.48 -6.01
N VAL A 70 -10.55 1.15 -7.28
CA VAL A 70 -9.94 -0.02 -7.90
C VAL A 70 -9.15 0.43 -9.11
N ASN A 71 -7.89 0.00 -9.18
CA ASN A 71 -7.01 0.28 -10.31
C ASN A 71 -6.65 -1.04 -11.00
N ARG A 72 -6.75 -1.05 -12.33
CA ARG A 72 -6.27 -2.16 -13.12
C ARG A 72 -5.13 -1.65 -13.98
N TYR A 73 -3.97 -2.29 -13.87
CA TYR A 73 -2.79 -1.84 -14.60
C TYR A 73 -1.95 -3.03 -15.10
N GLU A 74 -1.19 -2.76 -16.16
CA GLU A 74 -0.25 -3.74 -16.67
C GLU A 74 0.92 -3.89 -15.71
N ILE A 75 1.27 -5.13 -15.43
CA ILE A 75 2.39 -5.44 -14.53
C ILE A 75 3.70 -5.12 -15.25
N TRP A 76 4.60 -4.37 -14.58
CA TRP A 76 5.91 -4.06 -15.14
C TRP A 76 6.67 -5.34 -15.49
N ALA A 77 7.36 -5.32 -16.62
CA ALA A 77 8.07 -6.48 -17.14
C ALA A 77 9.00 -7.12 -16.12
N GLN A 78 9.67 -6.30 -15.30
CA GLN A 78 10.60 -6.79 -14.28
C GLN A 78 9.94 -7.62 -13.17
N TRP A 79 8.63 -7.52 -13.01
CA TRP A 79 7.89 -8.24 -11.97
C TRP A 79 6.97 -9.34 -12.51
N ARG A 80 6.87 -9.46 -13.84
CA ARG A 80 5.94 -10.42 -14.45
C ARG A 80 6.25 -11.87 -14.12
N SER A 81 7.52 -12.18 -13.87
CA SER A 81 7.92 -13.57 -13.53
C SER A 81 7.35 -14.04 -12.19
N ARG A 82 6.85 -13.14 -11.36
CA ARG A 82 6.22 -13.49 -10.08
C ARG A 82 4.81 -14.04 -10.24
N TYR A 83 4.23 -13.89 -11.42
CA TYR A 83 2.85 -14.24 -11.74
C TYR A 83 2.82 -15.39 -12.73
N ALA A 84 1.66 -16.04 -12.87
CA ALA A 84 1.46 -17.07 -13.88
C ALA A 84 1.74 -16.50 -15.27
N PRO A 85 2.23 -17.33 -16.24
CA PRO A 85 2.68 -16.83 -17.54
C PRO A 85 1.61 -16.07 -18.34
N ASP A 86 0.33 -16.37 -18.14
CA ASP A 86 -0.79 -15.73 -18.83
C ASP A 86 -1.28 -14.45 -18.14
N VAL A 87 -0.72 -14.12 -16.97
CA VAL A 87 -1.13 -12.93 -16.21
C VAL A 87 -0.34 -11.73 -16.70
N THR A 88 -1.06 -10.70 -17.15
CA THR A 88 -0.45 -9.47 -17.66
C THR A 88 -0.84 -8.23 -16.84
N HIS A 89 -1.97 -8.28 -16.14
CA HIS A 89 -2.52 -7.15 -15.39
C HIS A 89 -2.79 -7.54 -13.95
N ASN A 90 -2.67 -6.54 -13.07
CA ASN A 90 -3.02 -6.65 -11.66
C ASN A 90 -4.22 -5.75 -11.36
N VAL A 91 -5.07 -6.18 -10.43
CA VAL A 91 -6.18 -5.38 -9.92
C VAL A 91 -5.84 -4.96 -8.50
N GLU A 92 -5.71 -3.66 -8.29
CA GLU A 92 -5.31 -3.08 -7.01
C GLU A 92 -6.49 -2.38 -6.35
N HIS A 93 -6.78 -2.78 -5.10
CA HIS A 93 -7.86 -2.20 -4.30
C HIS A 93 -7.24 -1.27 -3.25
N VAL A 94 -7.73 -0.04 -3.17
CA VAL A 94 -7.16 1.00 -2.31
C VAL A 94 -7.94 1.11 -1.01
N PHE A 95 -7.18 1.14 0.10
CA PHE A 95 -7.68 1.33 1.45
C PHE A 95 -6.96 2.50 2.09
N GLY A 96 -7.58 3.11 3.09
CA GLY A 96 -6.93 4.05 3.98
C GLY A 96 -6.87 3.48 5.38
N PHE A 97 -5.79 3.73 6.09
CA PHE A 97 -5.67 3.36 7.49
C PHE A 97 -5.32 4.61 8.30
N THR A 98 -6.24 5.03 9.16
CA THR A 98 -6.09 6.23 9.96
C THR A 98 -5.51 5.89 11.32
N VAL A 99 -4.33 6.46 11.63
CA VAL A 99 -3.74 6.41 12.98
C VAL A 99 -3.89 7.78 13.64
N PRO A 100 -4.01 7.84 14.97
CA PRO A 100 -4.26 9.13 15.65
C PRO A 100 -3.15 10.16 15.47
N GLU A 101 -1.90 9.70 15.36
CA GLU A 101 -0.73 10.54 15.22
C GLU A 101 0.39 9.77 14.54
N ARG A 102 1.44 10.47 14.13
CA ARG A 102 2.62 9.83 13.54
C ARG A 102 3.15 8.78 14.51
N THR A 103 3.27 7.56 14.04
CA THR A 103 3.70 6.41 14.83
C THR A 103 4.85 5.72 14.11
N VAL A 104 5.91 5.40 14.83
CA VAL A 104 7.04 4.68 14.25
C VAL A 104 6.60 3.26 13.91
N ALA A 105 6.79 2.86 12.66
CA ALA A 105 6.51 1.52 12.19
C ALA A 105 7.65 0.57 12.51
N THR A 106 7.31 -0.71 12.69
CA THR A 106 8.29 -1.78 12.80
C THR A 106 8.41 -2.41 11.42
N LEU A 107 9.56 -2.21 10.78
CA LEU A 107 9.78 -2.66 9.40
C LEU A 107 10.38 -4.06 9.36
N ASP A 108 10.02 -4.79 8.29
CA ASP A 108 10.72 -6.01 7.91
C ASP A 108 11.84 -5.61 6.94
N PRO A 109 13.13 -5.76 7.32
CA PRO A 109 14.25 -5.32 6.46
C PRO A 109 14.32 -6.05 5.12
N ALA A 110 13.72 -7.24 5.02
CA ALA A 110 13.65 -7.96 3.75
C ALA A 110 12.77 -7.23 2.74
N GLU A 111 11.82 -6.43 3.22
CA GLU A 111 10.85 -5.72 2.38
C GLU A 111 11.13 -4.22 2.31
N HIS A 112 11.40 -3.59 3.45
CA HIS A 112 11.58 -2.14 3.54
C HIS A 112 12.73 -1.77 4.48
N VAL A 113 13.51 -0.76 4.10
CA VAL A 113 14.71 -0.33 4.83
C VAL A 113 14.56 1.04 5.50
N ALA A 114 13.54 1.81 5.17
CA ALA A 114 13.36 3.15 5.74
C ALA A 114 11.89 3.55 5.75
N GLN A 115 11.56 4.49 6.61
CA GLN A 115 10.22 5.04 6.73
C GLN A 115 10.27 6.55 6.92
N LEU A 116 9.27 7.25 6.37
CA LEU A 116 9.11 8.69 6.55
C LEU A 116 7.64 9.00 6.73
N TRP A 117 7.35 9.91 7.66
CA TRP A 117 6.05 10.57 7.73
C TRP A 117 6.18 11.92 7.03
N LEU A 118 5.36 12.16 6.03
CA LEU A 118 5.39 13.39 5.24
C LEU A 118 3.99 14.00 5.14
N PRO A 119 3.90 15.34 5.03
CA PRO A 119 2.64 15.95 4.60
C PRO A 119 2.19 15.29 3.29
N TRP A 120 0.89 15.18 3.08
CA TRP A 120 0.37 14.40 1.94
C TRP A 120 0.90 14.87 0.57
N GLN A 121 1.13 16.19 0.39
CA GLN A 121 1.68 16.70 -0.86
C GLN A 121 3.09 16.18 -1.10
N ASP A 122 3.92 16.16 -0.06
CA ASP A 122 5.28 15.66 -0.17
C ASP A 122 5.29 14.15 -0.36
N ALA A 123 4.39 13.43 0.32
CA ALA A 123 4.25 11.98 0.15
C ALA A 123 3.84 11.66 -1.30
N MET A 124 2.91 12.42 -1.86
CA MET A 124 2.46 12.26 -3.24
C MET A 124 3.63 12.36 -4.21
N ASN A 125 4.56 13.28 -3.96
CA ASN A 125 5.72 13.48 -4.83
C ASN A 125 6.86 12.49 -4.56
N ARG A 126 6.82 11.78 -3.43
CA ARG A 126 7.87 10.82 -3.06
C ARG A 126 7.60 9.43 -3.63
N VAL A 127 6.34 9.00 -3.68
CA VAL A 127 6.01 7.64 -4.11
C VAL A 127 6.25 7.46 -5.61
N PHE A 128 6.70 6.25 -5.98
CA PHE A 128 7.09 5.98 -7.36
C PHE A 128 5.92 5.60 -8.27
N SER A 129 4.87 5.01 -7.70
CA SER A 129 3.75 4.46 -8.48
C SER A 129 2.70 5.53 -8.79
N PRO A 130 2.23 5.62 -10.04
CA PRO A 130 1.16 6.56 -10.39
C PRO A 130 -0.15 6.33 -9.63
N THR A 131 -0.52 5.06 -9.38
CA THR A 131 -1.74 4.76 -8.65
C THR A 131 -1.62 5.12 -7.17
N ASN A 132 -0.43 4.96 -6.60
CA ASN A 132 -0.15 5.38 -5.23
C ASN A 132 -0.22 6.90 -5.10
N ARG A 133 0.35 7.63 -6.07
CA ARG A 133 0.27 9.09 -6.10
C ARG A 133 -1.17 9.56 -6.16
N GLU A 134 -1.97 8.96 -7.04
CA GLU A 134 -3.38 9.33 -7.19
C GLU A 134 -4.18 9.04 -5.91
N ALA A 135 -3.91 7.91 -5.26
CA ALA A 135 -4.57 7.58 -4.00
C ALA A 135 -4.28 8.64 -2.93
N ILE A 136 -3.01 9.04 -2.78
CA ILE A 136 -2.63 10.07 -1.81
C ILE A 136 -3.27 11.42 -2.19
N ARG A 137 -3.32 11.73 -3.48
CA ARG A 137 -3.97 12.96 -3.94
C ARG A 137 -5.43 13.05 -3.49
N GLN A 138 -6.12 11.92 -3.43
CA GLN A 138 -7.52 11.86 -3.00
C GLN A 138 -7.72 11.96 -1.49
N LEU A 139 -6.64 11.84 -0.71
CA LEU A 139 -6.75 11.75 0.75
C LEU A 139 -7.55 12.88 1.39
N PRO A 140 -7.33 14.17 1.05
CA PRO A 140 -8.12 15.24 1.67
C PRO A 140 -9.62 15.08 1.43
N ASP A 141 -10.02 14.64 0.24
CA ASP A 141 -11.43 14.46 -0.09
C ASP A 141 -12.02 13.24 0.63
N ARG A 142 -11.21 12.21 0.85
CA ARG A 142 -11.66 10.99 1.54
C ARG A 142 -11.97 11.24 3.02
N LEU A 143 -11.35 12.25 3.62
CA LEU A 143 -11.57 12.59 5.03
C LEU A 143 -12.67 13.63 5.22
N ARG A 144 -13.22 14.18 4.16
CA ARG A 144 -14.39 15.05 4.24
C ARG A 144 -15.64 14.16 4.36
N THR A 145 -16.46 14.48 5.33
CA THR A 145 -17.73 13.80 5.53
C THR A 145 -18.87 14.78 5.51
#